data_4f9b2a085ee9d5f54408388270e4f81d
#
_entry.id   4f9b2a085ee9d5f54408388270e4f81d
#
_cell.length_a   1.000
_cell.length_b   1.000
_cell.length_c   1.000
_cell.angle_alpha   90.00
_cell.angle_beta   90.00
_cell.angle_gamma   90.00
#
_symmetry.space_group_name_H-M   'P 1'
#
loop_
_entity.id
_entity.type
_entity.pdbx_description
1 polymer ?
#
loop_
_entity_poly.entity_id
_entity_poly.type
_entity_poly.pdbx_seq_one_letter_code
_entity_poly.pdbx_strand_id
1 'polypeptide(L)' 'MTPVQRINKILEECVGSDLTSWERFEFFPSIKSRPTLTEKQEKVLAGIEARVFGGDDD' A
#
# COMPACT_ATOMS: atom_id res chain seq x y z
N MET A 1 -5.20 -7.37 -9.51
CA MET A 1 -3.83 -7.40 -8.96
C MET A 1 -3.82 -8.06 -7.60
N THR A 2 -2.80 -8.84 -7.34
CA THR A 2 -2.63 -9.41 -6.01
C THR A 2 -2.10 -8.35 -5.05
N PRO A 3 -2.27 -8.54 -3.74
CA PRO A 3 -1.71 -7.58 -2.78
C PRO A 3 -0.22 -7.38 -2.94
N VAL A 4 0.54 -8.43 -3.23
CA VAL A 4 1.98 -8.30 -3.38
C VAL A 4 2.33 -7.44 -4.59
N GLN A 5 1.57 -7.56 -5.68
CA GLN A 5 1.79 -6.73 -6.86
C GLN A 5 1.51 -5.26 -6.56
N ARG A 6 0.44 -5.00 -5.81
CA ARG A 6 0.11 -3.64 -5.42
C ARG A 6 1.20 -3.04 -4.53
N ILE A 7 1.69 -3.83 -3.57
CA ILE A 7 2.77 -3.38 -2.69
C ILE A 7 4.03 -3.07 -3.50
N ASN A 8 4.41 -3.95 -4.41
CA ASN A 8 5.60 -3.73 -5.22
C ASN A 8 5.47 -2.45 -6.05
N LYS A 9 4.30 -2.21 -6.61
CA LYS A 9 4.05 -1.01 -7.38
C LYS A 9 4.20 0.24 -6.49
N ILE A 10 3.65 0.19 -5.30
CA ILE A 10 3.75 1.29 -4.35
C ILE A 10 5.22 1.57 -4.02
N LEU A 11 5.98 0.52 -3.76
CA LEU A 11 7.39 0.68 -3.38
C LEU A 11 8.22 1.24 -4.53
N GLU A 12 7.84 0.95 -5.77
CA GLU A 12 8.51 1.52 -6.93
C GLU A 12 8.25 3.00 -7.10
N GLU A 13 7.04 3.45 -6.75
CA GLU A 13 6.62 4.81 -7.02
C GLU A 13 6.77 5.75 -5.82
N CYS A 14 6.80 5.20 -4.61
CA CYS A 14 6.82 6.05 -3.42
C CYS A 14 8.17 6.75 -3.25
N VAL A 15 8.11 7.95 -2.67
CA VAL A 15 9.31 8.59 -2.13
C VAL A 15 9.34 8.32 -0.62
N GLY A 16 10.51 8.49 -0.02
CA GLY A 16 10.73 8.03 1.34
C GLY A 16 9.73 8.53 2.36
N SER A 17 9.16 9.71 2.17
CA SER A 17 8.25 10.31 3.12
C SER A 17 6.79 9.91 2.91
N ASP A 18 6.48 9.18 1.86
CA ASP A 18 5.09 8.81 1.56
C ASP A 18 4.56 7.71 2.45
N LEU A 19 5.43 6.94 3.04
CA LEU A 19 5.04 5.80 3.86
C LEU A 19 5.58 5.95 5.27
N THR A 20 4.77 5.55 6.25
CA THR A 20 5.24 5.48 7.63
C THR A 20 6.01 4.18 7.82
N SER A 21 6.80 4.13 8.90
CA SER A 21 7.52 2.91 9.26
C SER A 21 6.56 1.76 9.48
N TRP A 22 5.42 2.04 10.13
CA TRP A 22 4.43 1.00 10.38
C TRP A 22 3.92 0.41 9.06
N GLU A 23 3.59 1.28 8.10
CA GLU A 23 3.07 0.82 6.82
C GLU A 23 4.07 -0.04 6.09
N ARG A 24 5.32 0.36 6.10
CA ARG A 24 6.37 -0.34 5.37
C ARG A 24 6.78 -1.65 6.04
N PHE A 25 6.93 -1.64 7.37
CA PHE A 25 7.54 -2.77 8.08
C PHE A 25 6.54 -3.67 8.79
N GLU A 26 5.32 -3.19 9.01
CA GLU A 26 4.29 -3.95 9.70
C GLU A 26 3.13 -4.30 8.77
N PHE A 27 2.57 -3.30 8.13
CA PHE A 27 1.37 -3.50 7.33
C PHE A 27 1.66 -4.32 6.07
N PHE A 28 2.64 -3.92 5.30
CA PHE A 28 2.95 -4.62 4.06
C PHE A 28 3.31 -6.08 4.29
N PRO A 29 4.23 -6.40 5.23
CA PRO A 29 4.52 -7.81 5.47
C PRO A 29 3.30 -8.61 5.93
N SER A 30 2.39 -7.98 6.67
CA SER A 30 1.23 -8.70 7.18
C SER A 30 0.25 -9.09 6.08
N ILE A 31 0.20 -8.35 4.99
CA ILE A 31 -0.74 -8.64 3.90
C ILE A 31 -0.07 -9.25 2.68
N LYS A 32 1.25 -9.24 2.64
CA LYS A 32 1.99 -9.62 1.44
C LYS A 32 1.75 -11.08 1.04
N SER A 33 1.57 -11.95 2.02
CA SER A 33 1.38 -13.38 1.77
C SER A 33 -0.09 -13.75 1.62
N ARG A 34 -1.00 -12.81 1.76
CA ARG A 34 -2.43 -13.09 1.69
C ARG A 34 -2.91 -13.08 0.25
N PRO A 35 -3.75 -14.04 -0.15
CA PRO A 35 -4.34 -14.01 -1.49
C PRO A 35 -5.39 -12.91 -1.65
N THR A 36 -6.08 -12.56 -0.56
CA THR A 36 -7.07 -11.49 -0.57
C THR A 36 -6.92 -10.66 0.70
N LEU A 37 -7.50 -9.47 0.69
CA LEU A 37 -7.44 -8.57 1.83
C LEU A 37 -8.82 -8.47 2.47
N THR A 38 -8.81 -8.22 3.79
CA THR A 38 -10.06 -7.86 4.47
C THR A 38 -10.46 -6.47 4.01
N GLU A 39 -11.74 -6.12 4.26
CA GLU A 39 -12.24 -4.81 3.91
C GLU A 39 -11.41 -3.70 4.54
N LYS A 40 -11.03 -3.88 5.80
CA LYS A 40 -10.22 -2.89 6.50
C LYS A 40 -8.84 -2.75 5.87
N GLN A 41 -8.21 -3.88 5.55
CA GLN A 41 -6.90 -3.88 4.92
C GLN A 41 -6.96 -3.24 3.53
N GLU A 42 -8.02 -3.54 2.79
CA GLU A 42 -8.22 -2.95 1.48
C GLU A 42 -8.32 -1.43 1.55
N LYS A 43 -9.05 -0.91 2.54
CA LYS A 43 -9.18 0.53 2.73
C LYS A 43 -7.85 1.18 3.04
N VAL A 44 -7.05 0.55 3.90
CA VAL A 44 -5.73 1.08 4.26
C VAL A 44 -4.83 1.10 3.02
N LEU A 45 -4.81 0.00 2.27
CA LEU A 45 -3.96 -0.09 1.09
C LEU A 45 -4.40 0.92 0.02
N ALA A 46 -5.71 1.07 -0.20
CA ALA A 46 -6.21 2.04 -1.16
C ALA A 46 -5.83 3.46 -0.77
N GLY A 47 -5.86 3.77 0.52
CA GLY A 47 -5.43 5.07 1.00
C GLY A 47 -3.96 5.33 0.74
N ILE A 48 -3.13 4.31 0.91
CA ILE A 48 -1.70 4.41 0.61
C ILE A 48 -1.49 4.62 -0.88
N GLU A 49 -2.20 3.87 -1.71
CA GLU A 49 -2.11 4.03 -3.16
C GLU A 49 -2.48 5.43 -3.60
N ALA A 50 -3.56 5.98 -3.05
CA ALA A 50 -3.97 7.34 -3.39
C ALA A 50 -2.89 8.36 -3.02
N ARG A 51 -2.23 8.13 -1.89
CA ARG A 51 -1.17 9.01 -1.43
C ARG A 51 0.05 8.94 -2.33
N VAL A 52 0.44 7.73 -2.68
CA VAL A 52 1.67 7.49 -3.45
C VAL A 52 1.49 7.84 -4.92
N PHE A 53 0.36 7.50 -5.50
CA PHE A 53 0.12 7.71 -6.92
C PHE A 53 -0.51 9.06 -7.22
N GLY A 54 -0.57 9.94 -6.23
CA GLY A 54 -0.96 11.32 -6.44
C GLY A 54 -2.42 11.49 -6.76
N GLY A 55 -3.25 10.78 -6.11
CA GLY A 55 -4.67 10.84 -6.35
C GLY A 55 -5.30 12.16 -5.98
N ASP A 56 -4.59 13.18 -6.05
CA ASP A 56 -5.15 14.48 -5.80
C ASP A 56 -5.63 15.08 -7.10
N ASP A 57 -5.62 15.23 -7.23
CA ASP A 57 -6.06 15.87 -7.95
C ASP A 57 -6.74 16.20 -8.32
N ASP A 58 -6.88 16.48 -8.27
CA ASP A 58 -7.40 16.83 -8.72
C ASP A 58 -7.69 17.01 -8.92
#